data_26feecbd7cfc53859b0725f5986bdb0f
#
_entry.id   26feecbd7cfc53859b0725f5986bdb0f
#
_cell.length_a   1.000
_cell.length_b   1.000
_cell.length_c   1.000
_cell.angle_alpha   90.00
_cell.angle_beta   90.00
_cell.angle_gamma   90.00
#
_symmetry.space_group_name_H-M   'P 1'
#
loop_
_entity.id
_entity.type
_entity.pdbx_description
1 polymer ?
#
loop_
_entity_poly.entity_id
_entity_poly.type
_entity_poly.pdbx_seq_one_letter_code
_entity_poly.pdbx_strand_id
1 'polypeptide(L)'
;MKKTIKVKKFIEGLQLTPIYLGDQKTLNIHSSDLNRPGLQLSGFFEYFSMDRVQLFGKGEIEYLKSLDPAVRQERLETYFSYPIPCVIISRDQYPDEQIIEVARKYDVPLFLSSLDTMKISNLVSIF
;
A
#
# COMPACT_ATOMS: atom_id res chain seq x y z
N MET A 1 10.13 1.81 16.37
CA MET A 1 9.55 0.83 17.31
C MET A 1 8.52 -0.03 16.59
N LYS A 2 8.58 -1.33 16.81
CA LYS A 2 7.64 -2.28 16.19
C LYS A 2 6.29 -2.24 16.90
N LYS A 3 5.20 -2.16 16.12
CA LYS A 3 3.85 -2.21 16.64
C LYS A 3 3.04 -3.24 15.86
N THR A 4 2.40 -4.16 16.59
CA THR A 4 1.51 -5.15 16.01
C THR A 4 0.07 -4.68 16.20
N ILE A 5 -0.66 -4.55 15.11
CA ILE A 5 -2.02 -4.02 15.09
C ILE A 5 -2.95 -5.08 14.50
N LYS A 6 -4.10 -5.30 15.13
CA LYS A 6 -5.12 -6.17 14.55
C LYS A 6 -5.66 -5.53 13.27
N VAL A 7 -5.73 -6.30 12.19
CA VAL A 7 -6.21 -5.81 10.89
C VAL A 7 -7.60 -5.20 11.03
N LYS A 8 -8.49 -5.84 11.79
CA LYS A 8 -9.85 -5.33 12.00
C LYS A 8 -9.85 -3.92 12.61
N LYS A 9 -9.00 -3.68 13.62
CA LYS A 9 -8.89 -2.36 14.25
C LYS A 9 -8.29 -1.32 13.31
N PHE A 10 -7.33 -1.74 12.49
CA PHE A 10 -6.72 -0.87 11.49
C PHE A 10 -7.77 -0.40 10.48
N ILE A 11 -8.57 -1.33 9.96
CA ILE A 11 -9.66 -1.02 9.03
C ILE A 11 -10.65 -0.05 9.65
N GLU A 12 -11.09 -0.31 10.87
CA GLU A 12 -12.07 0.54 11.55
C GLU A 12 -11.50 1.92 11.85
N GLY A 13 -10.27 2.00 12.38
CA GLY A 13 -9.65 3.25 12.77
C GLY A 13 -9.36 4.19 11.61
N LEU A 14 -9.01 3.63 10.46
CA LEU A 14 -8.70 4.40 9.26
C LEU A 14 -9.87 4.46 8.27
N GLN A 15 -11.00 3.84 8.59
CA GLN A 15 -12.19 3.82 7.74
C GLN A 15 -11.89 3.27 6.35
N LEU A 16 -11.19 2.14 6.30
CA LEU A 16 -10.74 1.53 5.05
C LEU A 16 -11.75 0.55 4.49
N THR A 17 -11.75 0.40 3.16
CA THR A 17 -12.47 -0.66 2.48
C THR A 17 -11.44 -1.69 2.03
N PRO A 18 -11.51 -2.93 2.53
CA PRO A 18 -10.55 -3.95 2.09
C PRO A 18 -10.83 -4.40 0.66
N ILE A 19 -9.78 -4.48 -0.15
CA ILE A 19 -9.85 -5.04 -1.51
C ILE A 19 -9.30 -6.46 -1.49
N TYR A 20 -8.17 -6.65 -0.81
CA TYR A 20 -7.59 -7.96 -0.57
C TYR A 20 -7.01 -8.00 0.84
N LEU A 21 -7.40 -8.98 1.65
CA LEU A 21 -6.91 -9.14 3.03
C LEU A 21 -5.95 -10.31 3.20
N GLY A 22 -6.13 -11.39 2.43
CA GLY A 22 -5.41 -12.63 2.68
C GLY A 22 -5.81 -13.25 4.02
N ASP A 23 -4.90 -14.01 4.60
CA ASP A 23 -5.12 -14.70 5.87
C ASP A 23 -4.56 -13.96 7.07
N GLN A 24 -4.02 -12.77 6.88
CA GLN A 24 -3.37 -12.02 7.95
C GLN A 24 -4.39 -11.49 8.95
N LYS A 25 -4.14 -11.72 10.22
CA LYS A 25 -4.97 -11.20 11.32
C LYS A 25 -4.38 -9.94 11.94
N THR A 26 -3.08 -9.74 11.76
CA THR A 26 -2.35 -8.61 12.33
C THR A 26 -1.40 -8.01 11.30
N LEU A 27 -1.07 -6.74 11.49
CA LEU A 27 -0.06 -6.03 10.70
C LEU A 27 1.10 -5.64 11.61
N ASN A 28 2.32 -5.81 11.13
CA ASN A 28 3.52 -5.37 11.83
C ASN A 28 3.98 -4.05 11.22
N ILE A 29 3.87 -2.98 11.99
CA ILE A 29 4.20 -1.63 11.54
C ILE A 29 5.30 -1.10 12.43
N HIS A 30 6.38 -0.62 11.83
CA HIS A 30 7.58 -0.16 12.55
C HIS A 30 7.67 1.37 12.65
N SER A 31 6.77 2.08 12.00
CA SER A 31 6.79 3.55 11.97
C SER A 31 5.38 4.09 11.92
N SER A 32 5.16 5.27 12.50
CA SER A 32 3.91 6.01 12.36
C SER A 32 3.84 6.80 11.05
N ASP A 33 4.92 6.80 10.27
CA ASP A 33 4.97 7.50 8.99
C ASP A 33 4.55 6.57 7.85
N LEU A 34 4.05 7.18 6.77
CA LEU A 34 3.76 6.48 5.53
C LEU A 34 4.99 6.46 4.62
N ASN A 35 5.00 5.54 3.66
CA ASN A 35 5.89 5.61 2.51
C ASN A 35 5.08 5.82 1.24
N ARG A 36 5.46 6.82 0.44
CA ARG A 36 4.94 7.05 -0.91
C ARG A 36 5.92 6.40 -1.88
N PRO A 37 5.56 5.27 -2.53
CA PRO A 37 6.56 4.45 -3.23
C PRO A 37 6.84 4.87 -4.69
N GLY A 38 6.74 6.15 -5.02
CA GLY A 38 7.01 6.61 -6.38
C GLY A 38 8.37 6.17 -6.90
N LEU A 39 9.43 6.30 -6.08
CA LEU A 39 10.77 5.88 -6.48
C LEU A 39 10.85 4.36 -6.68
N GLN A 40 10.25 3.59 -5.78
CA GLN A 40 10.27 2.13 -5.87
C GLN A 40 9.52 1.64 -7.11
N LEU A 41 8.39 2.24 -7.41
CA LEU A 41 7.63 1.89 -8.62
C LEU A 41 8.39 2.24 -9.90
N SER A 42 9.31 3.20 -9.84
CA SER A 42 10.18 3.54 -10.97
C SER A 42 11.45 2.69 -11.04
N GLY A 43 11.64 1.79 -10.06
CA GLY A 43 12.76 0.84 -10.08
C GLY A 43 13.90 1.15 -9.11
N PHE A 44 13.78 2.21 -8.31
CA PHE A 44 14.82 2.60 -7.35
C PHE A 44 14.43 2.10 -5.96
N PHE A 45 15.20 1.15 -5.42
CA PHE A 45 14.90 0.51 -4.13
C PHE A 45 15.88 0.84 -3.02
N GLU A 46 16.91 1.60 -3.30
CA GLU A 46 17.86 2.02 -2.26
C GLU A 46 17.13 2.91 -1.25
N TYR A 47 17.34 2.65 0.04
CA TYR A 47 16.66 3.35 1.14
C TYR A 47 15.14 3.18 1.15
N PHE A 48 14.64 2.05 0.65
CA PHE A 48 13.21 1.78 0.64
C PHE A 48 12.68 1.59 2.07
N SER A 49 11.74 2.43 2.48
CA SER A 49 11.07 2.34 3.79
C SER A 49 9.97 1.28 3.74
N MET A 50 10.36 0.03 3.55
CA MET A 50 9.43 -1.08 3.33
C MET A 50 8.67 -1.51 4.58
N ASP A 51 9.11 -1.08 5.76
CA ASP A 51 8.46 -1.38 7.03
C ASP A 51 7.32 -0.42 7.38
N ARG A 52 7.09 0.58 6.54
CA ARG A 52 6.01 1.55 6.71
C ARG A 52 4.76 1.13 5.95
N VAL A 53 3.61 1.63 6.41
CA VAL A 53 2.37 1.55 5.62
C VAL A 53 2.61 2.25 4.29
N GLN A 54 2.32 1.56 3.19
CA GLN A 54 2.54 2.09 1.84
C GLN A 54 1.29 2.81 1.36
N LEU A 55 1.46 3.96 0.72
CA LEU A 55 0.33 4.74 0.22
C LEU A 55 0.49 5.03 -1.27
N PHE A 56 -0.49 4.57 -2.06
CA PHE A 56 -0.62 4.93 -3.46
C PHE A 56 -1.59 6.11 -3.54
N GLY A 57 -1.06 7.29 -3.83
CA GLY A 57 -1.86 8.46 -4.12
C GLY A 57 -2.10 8.60 -5.62
N LYS A 58 -2.63 9.75 -6.03
CA LYS A 58 -2.92 10.00 -7.43
C LYS A 58 -1.68 9.89 -8.31
N GLY A 59 -0.54 10.40 -7.83
CA GLY A 59 0.71 10.35 -8.58
C GLY A 59 1.15 8.93 -8.90
N GLU A 60 1.13 8.04 -7.91
CA GLU A 60 1.52 6.64 -8.09
C GLU A 60 0.57 5.93 -9.07
N ILE A 61 -0.73 6.13 -8.91
CA ILE A 61 -1.72 5.49 -9.79
C ILE A 61 -1.57 5.97 -11.24
N GLU A 62 -1.44 7.29 -11.44
CA GLU A 62 -1.27 7.84 -12.79
C GLU A 62 0.06 7.39 -13.42
N TYR A 63 1.13 7.31 -12.63
CA TYR A 63 2.39 6.80 -13.11
C TYR A 63 2.26 5.35 -13.61
N LEU A 64 1.63 4.50 -12.81
CA LEU A 64 1.43 3.09 -13.20
C LEU A 64 0.60 2.98 -14.47
N LYS A 65 -0.44 3.80 -14.62
CA LYS A 65 -1.26 3.82 -15.84
C LYS A 65 -0.45 4.22 -17.08
N SER A 66 0.59 5.04 -16.90
CA SER A 66 1.41 5.51 -18.02
C SER A 66 2.38 4.45 -18.54
N LEU A 67 2.59 3.36 -17.80
CA LEU A 67 3.52 2.31 -18.19
C LEU A 67 2.85 1.30 -19.11
N ASP A 68 3.64 0.71 -20.03
CA ASP A 68 3.17 -0.46 -20.78
C ASP A 68 2.79 -1.57 -19.80
N PRO A 69 1.75 -2.37 -20.10
CA PRO A 69 1.33 -3.44 -19.17
C PRO A 69 2.44 -4.40 -18.77
N ALA A 70 3.35 -4.76 -19.68
CA ALA A 70 4.46 -5.65 -19.35
C ALA A 70 5.46 -5.00 -18.39
N VAL A 71 5.77 -3.72 -18.60
CA VAL A 71 6.66 -2.97 -17.71
C VAL A 71 6.00 -2.78 -16.34
N ARG A 72 4.72 -2.45 -16.35
CA ARG A 72 3.94 -2.30 -15.11
C ARG A 72 3.95 -3.59 -14.30
N GLN A 73 3.76 -4.74 -14.96
CA GLN A 73 3.80 -6.05 -14.30
C GLN A 73 5.13 -6.27 -13.59
N GLU A 74 6.23 -6.00 -14.27
CA GLU A 74 7.58 -6.15 -13.70
C GLU A 74 7.78 -5.25 -12.48
N ARG A 75 7.38 -3.98 -12.59
CA ARG A 75 7.54 -3.02 -11.49
C ARG A 75 6.70 -3.41 -10.28
N LEU A 76 5.46 -3.83 -10.50
CA LEU A 76 4.58 -4.28 -9.43
C LEU A 76 5.10 -5.56 -8.78
N GLU A 77 5.57 -6.52 -9.56
CA GLU A 77 6.13 -7.77 -9.05
C GLU A 77 7.32 -7.49 -8.12
N THR A 78 8.24 -6.65 -8.56
CA THR A 78 9.40 -6.31 -7.75
C THR A 78 9.00 -5.61 -6.46
N TYR A 79 8.11 -4.63 -6.57
CA TYR A 79 7.66 -3.85 -5.42
C TYR A 79 6.95 -4.71 -4.37
N PHE A 80 5.96 -5.49 -4.80
CA PHE A 80 5.17 -6.32 -3.88
C PHE A 80 5.94 -7.51 -3.33
N SER A 81 7.08 -7.87 -3.90
CA SER A 81 7.92 -8.94 -3.37
C SER A 81 8.63 -8.55 -2.07
N TYR A 82 8.71 -7.27 -1.75
CA TYR A 82 9.28 -6.81 -0.49
C TYR A 82 8.27 -7.01 0.66
N PRO A 83 8.75 -7.22 1.90
CA PRO A 83 7.85 -7.51 3.04
C PRO A 83 7.16 -6.25 3.58
N ILE A 84 6.40 -5.57 2.73
CA ILE A 84 5.62 -4.40 3.12
C ILE A 84 4.40 -4.83 3.94
N PRO A 85 3.97 -4.04 4.94
CA PRO A 85 2.84 -4.43 5.79
C PRO A 85 1.49 -4.39 5.08
N CYS A 86 1.26 -3.38 4.26
CA CYS A 86 0.02 -3.22 3.50
C CYS A 86 0.14 -2.05 2.53
N VAL A 87 -0.82 -1.94 1.61
CA VAL A 87 -0.93 -0.81 0.70
C VAL A 87 -2.31 -0.19 0.86
N ILE A 88 -2.37 1.13 1.02
CA ILE A 88 -3.61 1.90 1.02
C ILE A 88 -3.63 2.75 -0.24
N ILE A 89 -4.76 2.72 -0.96
CA ILE A 89 -4.97 3.57 -2.15
C ILE A 89 -5.96 4.67 -1.76
N SER A 90 -5.56 5.92 -1.96
CA SER A 90 -6.34 7.08 -1.55
C SER A 90 -7.42 7.48 -2.57
N ARG A 91 -8.32 8.38 -2.14
CA ARG A 91 -9.28 9.09 -3.01
C ARG A 91 -10.20 8.19 -3.82
N ASP A 92 -10.60 7.04 -3.26
CA ASP A 92 -11.49 6.08 -3.93
C ASP A 92 -10.99 5.65 -5.32
N GLN A 93 -9.69 5.66 -5.54
CA GLN A 93 -9.08 5.22 -6.81
C GLN A 93 -9.01 3.70 -6.85
N TYR A 94 -10.12 3.06 -7.22
CA TYR A 94 -10.18 1.60 -7.25
C TYR A 94 -9.08 1.07 -8.19
N PRO A 95 -8.20 0.17 -7.70
CA PRO A 95 -7.09 -0.33 -8.51
C PRO A 95 -7.57 -1.23 -9.64
N ASP A 96 -6.79 -1.29 -10.72
CA ASP A 96 -7.09 -2.23 -11.78
C ASP A 96 -6.76 -3.66 -11.34
N GLU A 97 -7.19 -4.62 -12.14
CA GLU A 97 -7.04 -6.04 -11.82
C GLU A 97 -5.58 -6.45 -11.70
N GLN A 98 -4.69 -5.81 -12.45
CA GLN A 98 -3.27 -6.13 -12.41
C GLN A 98 -2.67 -5.88 -11.03
N ILE A 99 -3.01 -4.75 -10.40
CA ILE A 99 -2.54 -4.42 -9.06
C ILE A 99 -3.08 -5.44 -8.05
N ILE A 100 -4.37 -5.75 -8.16
CA ILE A 100 -5.03 -6.70 -7.24
C ILE A 100 -4.38 -8.09 -7.34
N GLU A 101 -4.13 -8.56 -8.55
CA GLU A 101 -3.54 -9.88 -8.77
C GLU A 101 -2.13 -9.98 -8.19
N VAL A 102 -1.31 -8.92 -8.35
CA VAL A 102 0.05 -8.93 -7.80
C VAL A 102 0.01 -8.88 -6.28
N ALA A 103 -0.86 -8.04 -5.70
CA ALA A 103 -1.04 -8.00 -4.24
C ALA A 103 -1.43 -9.38 -3.70
N ARG A 104 -2.35 -10.07 -4.38
CA ARG A 104 -2.78 -11.42 -4.01
C ARG A 104 -1.63 -12.42 -4.11
N LYS A 105 -0.83 -12.34 -5.17
CA LYS A 105 0.30 -13.24 -5.39
C LYS A 105 1.31 -13.19 -4.24
N TYR A 106 1.57 -12.01 -3.72
CA TYR A 106 2.53 -11.82 -2.63
C TYR A 106 1.86 -11.70 -1.26
N ASP A 107 0.56 -11.92 -1.19
CA ASP A 107 -0.23 -11.89 0.05
C ASP A 107 -0.07 -10.56 0.81
N VAL A 108 -0.13 -9.44 0.10
CA VAL A 108 -0.04 -8.11 0.68
C VAL A 108 -1.44 -7.52 0.81
N PRO A 109 -1.89 -7.18 2.03
CA PRO A 109 -3.21 -6.55 2.20
C PRO A 109 -3.32 -5.25 1.41
N LEU A 110 -4.45 -5.08 0.73
CA LEU A 110 -4.71 -3.94 -0.14
C LEU A 110 -6.02 -3.30 0.27
N PHE A 111 -5.97 -2.00 0.61
CA PHE A 111 -7.12 -1.25 1.11
C PHE A 111 -7.41 -0.05 0.23
N LEU A 112 -8.68 0.35 0.23
CA LEU A 112 -9.14 1.56 -0.43
C LEU A 112 -9.59 2.57 0.63
N SER A 113 -9.26 3.85 0.43
CA SER A 113 -9.72 4.93 1.30
C SER A 113 -10.38 6.02 0.45
N SER A 114 -11.46 6.60 0.95
CA SER A 114 -12.09 7.77 0.33
C SER A 114 -11.33 9.06 0.65
N LEU A 115 -10.42 9.01 1.63
CA LEU A 115 -9.71 10.19 2.11
C LEU A 115 -8.52 10.54 1.21
N ASP A 116 -8.07 11.79 1.31
CA ASP A 116 -6.85 12.22 0.62
C ASP A 116 -5.62 11.78 1.42
N THR A 117 -4.45 11.95 0.79
CA THR A 117 -3.17 11.51 1.35
C THR A 117 -2.89 12.11 2.72
N MET A 118 -3.14 13.41 2.90
CA MET A 118 -2.84 14.09 4.15
C MET A 118 -3.69 13.55 5.29
N LYS A 119 -4.98 13.34 5.06
CA LYS A 119 -5.89 12.80 6.08
C LYS A 119 -5.52 11.37 6.46
N ILE A 120 -5.16 10.54 5.48
CA ILE A 120 -4.70 9.17 5.76
C ILE A 120 -3.42 9.21 6.60
N SER A 121 -2.47 10.07 6.22
CA SER A 121 -1.20 10.22 6.95
C SER A 121 -1.45 10.61 8.40
N ASN A 122 -2.36 11.56 8.64
CA ASN A 122 -2.70 11.98 9.99
C ASN A 122 -3.29 10.84 10.81
N LEU A 123 -4.20 10.06 10.22
CA LEU A 123 -4.81 8.92 10.92
C LEU A 123 -3.80 7.83 11.24
N VAL A 124 -2.90 7.53 10.33
CA VAL A 124 -1.85 6.53 10.56
C VAL A 124 -0.92 6.98 11.68
N SER A 125 -0.59 8.27 11.73
CA SER A 125 0.35 8.81 12.71
C SER A 125 -0.14 8.68 14.15
N ILE A 126 -1.45 8.67 14.37
CA ILE A 126 -2.04 8.56 15.71
C ILE A 126 -2.47 7.12 16.05
N PHE A 127 -2.30 6.22 15.13
CA PHE A 127 -2.67 4.82 15.33
C PHE A 127 -1.51 4.04 15.96
#